data_475a57c7ae91cb77fd6e347154daddb5
#
_entry.id   475a57c7ae91cb77fd6e347154daddb5
#
_cell.length_a   1.000
_cell.length_b   1.000
_cell.length_c   1.000
_cell.angle_alpha   90.00
_cell.angle_beta   90.00
_cell.angle_gamma   90.00
#
_symmetry.space_group_name_H-M   'P 1'
#
loop_
_entity.id
_entity.type
_entity.pdbx_description
1 polymer ?
#
loop_
_entity_poly.entity_id
_entity_poly.type
_entity_poly.pdbx_seq_one_letter_code
_entity_poly.pdbx_strand_id
1 'polypeptide(L)'
;PWIWRDVSGFGERMERNDQMAGGDCVSGYILCQTGRAEAPYFIENISMNIYSLEELCYYLDHNLYLIDQTILNEGLCNWIQEELKLPALAAKLRPKMGKFASAEDLVYPVFKEINYLTYEELKVLNTRLQKFDKETPAMREKCKGDALMENKMYVHAIQVYQKLLDRKDLEEIREGLTECIYHNLGCAYSYLFQMDKAIECFRRAYEGGRSTE
;
A
#
# COMPACT_ATOMS: atom_id res chain seq x y z
N PRO A 1 -4.66 -2.95 21.77
CA PRO A 1 -5.99 -3.56 21.62
C PRO A 1 -6.69 -3.25 20.30
N TRP A 2 -6.09 -2.42 19.41
CA TRP A 2 -6.74 -1.94 18.17
C TRP A 2 -6.26 -2.65 16.90
N ILE A 3 -5.20 -3.47 16.98
CA ILE A 3 -4.57 -4.15 15.83
C ILE A 3 -5.44 -5.29 15.28
N TRP A 4 -6.38 -5.83 16.08
CA TRP A 4 -7.14 -7.04 15.71
C TRP A 4 -8.51 -6.78 15.06
N ARG A 5 -8.92 -5.53 14.83
CA ARG A 5 -10.27 -5.26 14.31
C ARG A 5 -10.38 -5.06 12.81
N ASP A 6 -9.26 -4.93 12.09
CA ASP A 6 -9.30 -4.71 10.63
C ASP A 6 -8.54 -5.80 9.85
N VAL A 7 -8.55 -7.03 10.36
CA VAL A 7 -8.01 -8.21 9.67
C VAL A 7 -9.07 -8.89 8.80
N SER A 8 -10.11 -8.15 8.36
CA SER A 8 -11.13 -8.69 7.45
C SER A 8 -10.51 -9.24 6.15
N GLY A 9 -9.47 -8.59 5.63
CA GLY A 9 -8.73 -9.09 4.48
C GLY A 9 -7.86 -10.32 4.77
N PHE A 10 -7.40 -10.50 6.00
CA PHE A 10 -6.63 -11.67 6.41
C PHE A 10 -7.55 -12.89 6.60
N GLY A 11 -8.73 -12.67 7.17
CA GLY A 11 -9.76 -13.69 7.32
C GLY A 11 -10.33 -14.18 5.97
N GLU A 12 -10.59 -13.26 5.04
CA GLU A 12 -11.10 -13.60 3.71
C GLU A 12 -10.06 -14.37 2.85
N ARG A 13 -8.78 -14.16 3.06
CA ARG A 13 -7.72 -14.95 2.39
C ARG A 13 -7.65 -16.37 2.97
N MET A 14 -7.90 -16.55 4.27
CA MET A 14 -7.98 -17.86 4.91
C MET A 14 -9.18 -18.67 4.42
N GLU A 15 -10.36 -18.06 4.28
CA GLU A 15 -11.57 -18.76 3.83
C GLU A 15 -11.53 -19.16 2.35
N ARG A 16 -10.81 -18.43 1.48
CA ARG A 16 -10.70 -18.77 0.06
C ARG A 16 -9.80 -19.96 -0.27
N ASN A 17 -8.84 -20.29 0.61
CA ASN A 17 -7.98 -21.47 0.41
C ASN A 17 -8.66 -22.80 0.80
N ASP A 18 -9.74 -22.76 1.59
CA ASP A 18 -10.44 -24.00 2.00
C ASP A 18 -11.31 -24.63 0.91
N GLN A 19 -11.52 -23.95 -0.25
CA GLN A 19 -12.41 -24.47 -1.29
C GLN A 19 -11.74 -25.21 -2.45
N MET A 20 -10.39 -25.36 -2.46
CA MET A 20 -9.68 -25.89 -3.63
C MET A 20 -8.78 -27.11 -3.37
N ALA A 21 -8.84 -27.81 -2.25
CA ALA A 21 -8.02 -29.00 -2.04
C ALA A 21 -8.80 -30.10 -1.32
N GLY A 22 -9.30 -31.05 -2.07
CA GLY A 22 -9.66 -32.38 -1.53
C GLY A 22 -8.39 -33.12 -1.14
N GLY A 23 -8.06 -33.16 0.13
CA GLY A 23 -6.94 -33.89 0.71
C GLY A 23 -6.47 -33.18 1.98
N ASP A 24 -6.70 -33.83 3.13
CA ASP A 24 -6.27 -33.50 4.50
C ASP A 24 -6.28 -31.99 4.86
N CYS A 25 -7.35 -31.56 5.50
CA CYS A 25 -7.48 -30.24 6.16
C CYS A 25 -6.37 -30.05 7.18
N VAL A 26 -5.27 -29.48 6.77
CA VAL A 26 -4.39 -28.76 7.66
C VAL A 26 -5.03 -27.38 7.80
N SER A 27 -5.50 -27.06 9.01
CA SER A 27 -6.09 -25.77 9.35
C SER A 27 -5.34 -24.61 8.67
N GLY A 28 -6.06 -23.76 7.92
CA GLY A 28 -5.52 -22.68 7.10
C GLY A 28 -4.88 -21.52 7.88
N TYR A 29 -4.09 -21.81 8.91
CA TYR A 29 -3.26 -20.83 9.59
C TYR A 29 -1.96 -20.66 8.82
N ILE A 30 -1.67 -19.45 8.34
CA ILE A 30 -0.32 -19.07 7.95
C ILE A 30 0.50 -19.06 9.23
N LEU A 31 1.24 -20.11 9.48
CA LEU A 31 2.21 -20.15 10.56
C LEU A 31 3.35 -19.18 10.18
N CYS A 32 3.66 -18.23 11.09
CA CYS A 32 4.84 -17.39 10.93
C CYS A 32 6.07 -18.29 10.74
N GLN A 33 6.76 -18.15 9.63
CA GLN A 33 7.96 -18.93 9.31
C GLN A 33 9.20 -18.29 9.90
N THR A 34 9.11 -16.98 10.22
CA THR A 34 10.19 -16.23 10.85
C THR A 34 9.86 -15.92 12.31
N GLY A 35 10.91 -15.74 13.12
CA GLY A 35 10.74 -15.29 14.51
C GLY A 35 10.11 -13.90 14.56
N ARG A 36 9.32 -13.65 15.60
CA ARG A 36 8.79 -12.32 15.86
C ARG A 36 9.91 -11.44 16.42
N ALA A 37 10.05 -10.22 15.90
CA ALA A 37 10.96 -9.21 16.41
C ALA A 37 10.57 -8.77 17.85
N GLU A 38 11.58 -8.51 18.68
CA GLU A 38 11.37 -7.90 19.99
C GLU A 38 11.04 -6.42 19.87
N ALA A 39 11.78 -5.69 19.02
CA ALA A 39 11.51 -4.30 18.67
C ALA A 39 10.81 -4.21 17.30
N PRO A 40 9.71 -3.44 17.20
CA PRO A 40 9.00 -3.29 15.91
C PRO A 40 9.75 -2.40 14.94
N TYR A 41 9.52 -2.62 13.64
CA TYR A 41 9.78 -1.62 12.62
C TYR A 41 8.55 -0.72 12.45
N PHE A 42 8.75 0.59 12.49
CA PHE A 42 7.68 1.56 12.32
C PHE A 42 7.55 1.99 10.86
N ILE A 43 6.38 1.74 10.26
CA ILE A 43 6.05 2.19 8.92
C ILE A 43 5.39 3.57 9.02
N GLU A 44 6.14 4.61 8.63
CA GLU A 44 5.72 6.01 8.76
C GLU A 44 4.47 6.34 7.94
N ASN A 45 4.39 5.83 6.71
CA ASN A 45 3.31 6.14 5.76
C ASN A 45 1.90 5.84 6.29
N ILE A 46 1.76 4.81 7.12
CA ILE A 46 0.48 4.39 7.70
C ILE A 46 0.51 4.37 9.23
N SER A 47 1.57 4.90 9.84
CA SER A 47 1.76 4.98 11.29
C SER A 47 1.54 3.63 12.00
N MET A 48 2.14 2.57 11.44
CA MET A 48 1.95 1.19 11.92
C MET A 48 3.28 0.54 12.33
N ASN A 49 3.26 -0.20 13.45
CA ASN A 49 4.34 -1.07 13.87
C ASN A 49 4.17 -2.47 13.29
N ILE A 50 5.23 -3.05 12.75
CA ILE A 50 5.30 -4.43 12.30
C ILE A 50 6.37 -5.19 13.10
N TYR A 51 6.12 -6.48 13.37
CA TYR A 51 6.95 -7.34 14.22
C TYR A 51 7.43 -8.60 13.51
N SER A 52 6.97 -8.88 12.29
CA SER A 52 7.35 -10.08 11.54
C SER A 52 7.53 -9.79 10.06
N LEU A 53 8.21 -10.71 9.36
CA LEU A 53 8.39 -10.61 7.92
C LEU A 53 7.05 -10.80 7.19
N GLU A 54 6.16 -11.60 7.76
CA GLU A 54 4.81 -11.83 7.22
C GLU A 54 3.97 -10.55 7.27
N GLU A 55 4.06 -9.77 8.35
CA GLU A 55 3.40 -8.46 8.43
C GLU A 55 3.97 -7.47 7.41
N LEU A 56 5.29 -7.49 7.16
CA LEU A 56 5.90 -6.71 6.08
C LEU A 56 5.39 -7.16 4.71
N CYS A 57 5.32 -8.46 4.45
CA CYS A 57 4.76 -9.00 3.21
C CYS A 57 3.31 -8.57 3.00
N TYR A 58 2.49 -8.65 4.04
CA TYR A 58 1.10 -8.19 3.99
C TYR A 58 1.00 -6.71 3.64
N TYR A 59 1.81 -5.86 4.31
CA TYR A 59 1.86 -4.44 4.01
C TYR A 59 2.25 -4.18 2.54
N LEU A 60 3.29 -4.83 2.05
CA LEU A 60 3.79 -4.63 0.68
C LEU A 60 2.77 -5.09 -0.37
N ASP A 61 2.05 -6.18 -0.12
CA ASP A 61 1.02 -6.69 -1.04
C ASP A 61 -0.19 -5.74 -1.14
N HIS A 62 -0.62 -5.17 -0.02
CA HIS A 62 -1.83 -4.35 0.04
C HIS A 62 -1.58 -2.87 -0.27
N ASN A 63 -0.35 -2.39 -0.16
CA ASN A 63 -0.02 -0.98 -0.23
C ASN A 63 1.04 -0.67 -1.31
N LEU A 64 0.94 -1.25 -2.51
CA LEU A 64 1.92 -1.07 -3.58
C LEU A 64 2.21 0.40 -3.92
N TYR A 65 1.18 1.26 -3.88
CA TYR A 65 1.33 2.70 -4.15
C TYR A 65 1.98 3.49 -3.02
N LEU A 66 2.14 2.90 -1.83
CA LEU A 66 2.85 3.49 -0.69
C LEU A 66 4.31 3.02 -0.60
N ILE A 67 4.72 2.11 -1.49
CA ILE A 67 6.10 1.64 -1.55
C ILE A 67 6.94 2.69 -2.27
N ASP A 68 7.72 3.46 -1.51
CA ASP A 68 8.65 4.46 -2.00
C ASP A 68 10.01 4.35 -1.33
N GLN A 69 10.89 5.29 -1.62
CA GLN A 69 12.25 5.29 -1.07
C GLN A 69 12.29 5.39 0.46
N THR A 70 11.22 5.84 1.09
CA THR A 70 11.17 6.02 2.54
C THR A 70 11.10 4.68 3.28
N ILE A 71 10.48 3.67 2.66
CA ILE A 71 10.35 2.35 3.27
C ILE A 71 11.64 1.52 3.14
N LEU A 72 12.33 1.60 2.00
CA LEU A 72 13.60 0.91 1.77
C LEU A 72 14.76 1.79 2.24
N ASN A 73 15.00 1.78 3.52
CA ASN A 73 16.04 2.55 4.19
C ASN A 73 16.95 1.64 5.03
N GLU A 74 18.03 2.24 5.60
CA GLU A 74 18.95 1.49 6.45
C GLU A 74 18.28 0.93 7.71
N GLY A 75 17.29 1.64 8.25
CA GLY A 75 16.51 1.18 9.41
C GLY A 75 15.78 -0.13 9.15
N LEU A 76 15.14 -0.28 7.97
CA LEU A 76 14.49 -1.54 7.57
C LEU A 76 15.52 -2.67 7.41
N CYS A 77 16.66 -2.39 6.77
CA CYS A 77 17.69 -3.40 6.58
C CYS A 77 18.32 -3.86 7.90
N ASN A 78 18.55 -2.94 8.84
CA ASN A 78 19.06 -3.26 10.17
C ASN A 78 18.03 -4.04 10.98
N TRP A 79 16.75 -3.64 10.94
CA TRP A 79 15.67 -4.37 11.59
C TRP A 79 15.56 -5.82 11.07
N ILE A 80 15.61 -6.02 9.75
CA ILE A 80 15.59 -7.36 9.14
C ILE A 80 16.81 -8.17 9.59
N GLN A 81 18.00 -7.55 9.66
CA GLN A 81 19.23 -8.24 10.05
C GLN A 81 19.27 -8.57 11.54
N GLU A 82 18.94 -7.61 12.40
CA GLU A 82 19.19 -7.67 13.84
C GLU A 82 18.01 -8.26 14.60
N GLU A 83 16.78 -7.86 14.26
CA GLU A 83 15.57 -8.32 14.94
C GLU A 83 15.04 -9.64 14.34
N LEU A 84 14.88 -9.70 13.01
CA LEU A 84 14.38 -10.91 12.34
C LEU A 84 15.46 -11.99 12.13
N LYS A 85 16.75 -11.67 12.40
CA LYS A 85 17.88 -12.58 12.20
C LYS A 85 18.02 -13.07 10.74
N LEU A 86 17.71 -12.22 9.76
CA LEU A 86 17.77 -12.53 8.33
C LEU A 86 18.86 -11.70 7.61
N PRO A 87 20.16 -11.90 7.92
CA PRO A 87 21.25 -11.11 7.35
C PRO A 87 21.39 -11.27 5.83
N ALA A 88 21.03 -12.43 5.30
CA ALA A 88 21.07 -12.70 3.85
C ALA A 88 20.07 -11.85 3.09
N LEU A 89 18.85 -11.67 3.63
CA LEU A 89 17.84 -10.78 3.05
C LEU A 89 18.27 -9.32 3.11
N ALA A 90 18.76 -8.85 4.27
CA ALA A 90 19.27 -7.49 4.42
C ALA A 90 20.40 -7.19 3.42
N ALA A 91 21.33 -8.13 3.22
CA ALA A 91 22.42 -7.99 2.24
C ALA A 91 21.91 -7.90 0.79
N LYS A 92 20.80 -8.55 0.45
CA LYS A 92 20.13 -8.43 -0.88
C LYS A 92 19.48 -7.06 -1.08
N LEU A 93 18.94 -6.45 0.00
CA LEU A 93 18.20 -5.20 -0.07
C LEU A 93 19.11 -3.96 -0.04
N ARG A 94 20.19 -3.96 0.77
CA ARG A 94 21.10 -2.81 0.92
C ARG A 94 21.61 -2.19 -0.39
N PRO A 95 22.05 -2.97 -1.41
CA PRO A 95 22.51 -2.40 -2.68
C PRO A 95 21.43 -1.65 -3.47
N LYS A 96 20.15 -1.89 -3.15
CA LYS A 96 19.01 -1.29 -3.82
C LYS A 96 18.55 0.01 -3.17
N MET A 97 19.00 0.30 -1.94
CA MET A 97 18.77 1.59 -1.28
C MET A 97 19.37 2.74 -2.11
N GLY A 98 18.63 3.84 -2.22
CA GLY A 98 19.04 5.00 -3.02
C GLY A 98 19.02 4.80 -4.55
N LYS A 99 18.82 3.57 -5.03
CA LYS A 99 18.65 3.20 -6.42
C LYS A 99 17.30 2.53 -6.69
N PHE A 100 16.33 2.82 -5.84
CA PHE A 100 15.00 2.23 -5.91
C PHE A 100 14.33 2.58 -7.25
N ALA A 101 14.38 1.66 -8.19
CA ALA A 101 13.85 1.86 -9.52
C ALA A 101 12.39 1.40 -9.63
N SER A 102 12.02 0.34 -8.90
CA SER A 102 10.69 -0.27 -8.94
C SER A 102 10.34 -0.90 -7.60
N ALA A 103 9.04 -1.00 -7.31
CA ALA A 103 8.51 -1.73 -6.16
C ALA A 103 8.99 -3.21 -6.13
N GLU A 104 9.26 -3.78 -7.31
CA GLU A 104 9.79 -5.13 -7.48
C GLU A 104 11.10 -5.36 -6.72
N ASP A 105 11.93 -4.32 -6.60
CA ASP A 105 13.24 -4.40 -5.94
C ASP A 105 13.14 -4.75 -4.45
N LEU A 106 12.03 -4.41 -3.81
CA LEU A 106 11.73 -4.74 -2.42
C LEU A 106 10.83 -5.98 -2.32
N VAL A 107 9.75 -6.01 -3.09
CA VAL A 107 8.68 -7.01 -2.98
C VAL A 107 9.20 -8.42 -3.24
N TYR A 108 9.92 -8.66 -4.35
CA TYR A 108 10.36 -10.01 -4.68
C TYR A 108 11.36 -10.63 -3.70
N PRO A 109 12.43 -9.92 -3.26
CA PRO A 109 13.34 -10.49 -2.27
C PRO A 109 12.65 -10.85 -0.96
N VAL A 110 11.74 -9.99 -0.49
CA VAL A 110 11.01 -10.19 0.77
C VAL A 110 10.05 -11.37 0.65
N PHE A 111 9.25 -11.44 -0.41
CA PHE A 111 8.24 -12.50 -0.58
C PHE A 111 8.87 -13.89 -0.80
N LYS A 112 10.02 -13.94 -1.49
CA LYS A 112 10.74 -15.18 -1.73
C LYS A 112 11.40 -15.75 -0.48
N GLU A 113 11.71 -14.92 0.51
CA GLU A 113 12.39 -15.39 1.72
C GLU A 113 11.54 -16.38 2.52
N ILE A 114 10.22 -16.21 2.52
CA ILE A 114 9.26 -17.06 3.25
C ILE A 114 8.23 -17.73 2.34
N ASN A 115 8.43 -17.70 1.02
CA ASN A 115 7.44 -18.21 0.04
C ASN A 115 6.02 -17.72 0.35
N TYR A 116 5.88 -16.40 0.63
CA TYR A 116 4.65 -15.78 1.12
C TYR A 116 3.45 -15.97 0.21
N LEU A 117 3.68 -16.00 -1.12
CA LEU A 117 2.64 -16.15 -2.14
C LEU A 117 2.72 -17.52 -2.82
N THR A 118 1.55 -18.06 -3.14
CA THR A 118 1.40 -19.18 -4.09
C THR A 118 1.76 -18.73 -5.51
N TYR A 119 1.92 -19.68 -6.41
CA TYR A 119 2.22 -19.38 -7.82
C TYR A 119 1.13 -18.54 -8.50
N GLU A 120 -0.14 -18.79 -8.19
CA GLU A 120 -1.27 -18.01 -8.75
C GLU A 120 -1.31 -16.59 -8.20
N GLU A 121 -1.10 -16.41 -6.90
CA GLU A 121 -1.02 -15.08 -6.28
C GLU A 121 0.17 -14.28 -6.80
N LEU A 122 1.30 -14.95 -7.08
CA LEU A 122 2.46 -14.31 -7.69
C LEU A 122 2.15 -13.79 -9.11
N LYS A 123 1.35 -14.50 -9.90
CA LYS A 123 0.88 -14.00 -11.21
C LYS A 123 0.02 -12.76 -11.08
N VAL A 124 -0.91 -12.75 -10.09
CA VAL A 124 -1.74 -11.58 -9.81
C VAL A 124 -0.88 -10.40 -9.40
N LEU A 125 0.08 -10.60 -8.50
CA LEU A 125 1.02 -9.57 -8.08
C LEU A 125 1.81 -9.01 -9.27
N ASN A 126 2.34 -9.88 -10.14
CA ASN A 126 3.07 -9.46 -11.33
C ASN A 126 2.21 -8.57 -12.25
N THR A 127 0.94 -8.92 -12.43
CA THR A 127 0.00 -8.12 -13.22
C THR A 127 -0.21 -6.74 -12.59
N ARG A 128 -0.32 -6.67 -11.25
CA ARG A 128 -0.46 -5.41 -10.50
C ARG A 128 0.80 -4.54 -10.61
N LEU A 129 1.99 -5.14 -10.51
CA LEU A 129 3.28 -4.43 -10.66
C LEU A 129 3.45 -3.89 -12.08
N GLN A 130 3.13 -4.69 -13.12
CA GLN A 130 3.18 -4.23 -14.50
C GLN A 130 2.19 -3.09 -14.78
N LYS A 131 1.01 -3.10 -14.15
CA LYS A 131 0.07 -2.00 -14.23
C LYS A 131 0.65 -0.74 -13.58
N PHE A 132 1.21 -0.88 -12.38
CA PHE A 132 1.86 0.21 -11.66
C PHE A 132 2.98 0.87 -12.49
N ASP A 133 3.83 0.07 -13.16
CA ASP A 133 4.93 0.60 -13.97
C ASP A 133 4.46 1.35 -15.23
N LYS A 134 3.30 0.97 -15.78
CA LYS A 134 2.70 1.63 -16.95
C LYS A 134 1.94 2.90 -16.62
N GLU A 135 1.57 3.11 -15.36
CA GLU A 135 0.81 4.29 -14.95
C GLU A 135 1.66 5.57 -15.01
N THR A 136 1.03 6.66 -15.36
CA THR A 136 1.67 7.98 -15.34
C THR A 136 2.00 8.40 -13.90
N PRO A 137 3.00 9.26 -13.68
CA PRO A 137 3.33 9.74 -12.34
C PRO A 137 2.13 10.35 -11.60
N ALA A 138 1.26 11.08 -12.30
CA ALA A 138 0.06 11.68 -11.69
C ALA A 138 -0.96 10.62 -11.27
N MET A 139 -1.15 9.55 -12.07
CA MET A 139 -2.03 8.45 -11.68
C MET A 139 -1.48 7.69 -10.47
N ARG A 140 -0.17 7.47 -10.39
CA ARG A 140 0.46 6.87 -9.19
C ARG A 140 0.28 7.73 -7.96
N GLU A 141 0.45 9.05 -8.07
CA GLU A 141 0.17 9.99 -6.99
C GLU A 141 -1.31 9.95 -6.56
N LYS A 142 -2.25 9.89 -7.51
CA LYS A 142 -3.69 9.72 -7.21
C LYS A 142 -3.95 8.42 -6.46
N CYS A 143 -3.42 7.31 -6.94
CA CYS A 143 -3.56 6.01 -6.29
C CYS A 143 -2.86 5.95 -4.92
N LYS A 144 -1.74 6.71 -4.75
CA LYS A 144 -1.12 6.90 -3.42
C LYS A 144 -2.07 7.59 -2.45
N GLY A 145 -2.76 8.65 -2.90
CA GLY A 145 -3.81 9.31 -2.11
C GLY A 145 -4.95 8.36 -1.74
N ASP A 146 -5.40 7.53 -2.69
CA ASP A 146 -6.46 6.55 -2.45
C ASP A 146 -6.03 5.50 -1.41
N ALA A 147 -4.82 4.95 -1.52
CA ALA A 147 -4.27 4.01 -0.56
C ALA A 147 -4.14 4.61 0.86
N LEU A 148 -3.79 5.90 0.95
CA LEU A 148 -3.79 6.61 2.23
C LEU A 148 -5.21 6.77 2.81
N MET A 149 -6.21 7.00 1.95
CA MET A 149 -7.63 7.04 2.37
C MET A 149 -8.09 5.69 2.94
N GLU A 150 -7.76 4.59 2.27
CA GLU A 150 -8.06 3.21 2.72
C GLU A 150 -7.41 2.92 4.08
N ASN A 151 -6.20 3.40 4.29
CA ASN A 151 -5.48 3.30 5.57
C ASN A 151 -5.91 4.37 6.60
N LYS A 152 -6.96 5.14 6.35
CA LYS A 152 -7.50 6.19 7.26
C LYS A 152 -6.51 7.33 7.54
N MET A 153 -5.48 7.47 6.72
CA MET A 153 -4.46 8.51 6.80
C MET A 153 -4.93 9.79 6.09
N TYR A 154 -6.10 10.31 6.49
CA TYR A 154 -6.83 11.37 5.80
C TYR A 154 -6.02 12.66 5.62
N VAL A 155 -5.24 13.05 6.62
CA VAL A 155 -4.40 14.26 6.54
C VAL A 155 -3.34 14.11 5.45
N HIS A 156 -2.68 12.96 5.38
CA HIS A 156 -1.66 12.69 4.35
C HIS A 156 -2.31 12.56 2.96
N ALA A 157 -3.47 11.91 2.86
CA ALA A 157 -4.23 11.84 1.61
C ALA A 157 -4.58 13.23 1.08
N ILE A 158 -5.06 14.15 1.95
CA ILE A 158 -5.34 15.53 1.59
C ILE A 158 -4.11 16.22 1.03
N GLN A 159 -2.95 16.09 1.66
CA GLN A 159 -1.70 16.68 1.18
C GLN A 159 -1.31 16.18 -0.22
N VAL A 160 -1.44 14.87 -0.45
CA VAL A 160 -1.17 14.25 -1.75
C VAL A 160 -2.12 14.79 -2.82
N TYR A 161 -3.42 14.81 -2.55
CA TYR A 161 -4.42 15.31 -3.50
C TYR A 161 -4.28 16.81 -3.79
N GLN A 162 -4.00 17.63 -2.76
CA GLN A 162 -3.78 19.07 -2.96
C GLN A 162 -2.57 19.32 -3.85
N LYS A 163 -1.43 18.66 -3.56
CA LYS A 163 -0.23 18.75 -4.41
C LYS A 163 -0.48 18.30 -5.84
N LEU A 164 -1.34 17.30 -6.02
CA LEU A 164 -1.72 16.82 -7.34
C LEU A 164 -2.56 17.85 -8.10
N LEU A 165 -3.50 18.54 -7.42
CA LEU A 165 -4.32 19.61 -8.02
C LEU A 165 -3.52 20.85 -8.43
N ASP A 166 -2.33 21.07 -7.87
CA ASP A 166 -1.44 22.16 -8.30
C ASP A 166 -0.81 21.90 -9.70
N ARG A 167 -0.94 20.70 -10.24
CA ARG A 167 -0.46 20.33 -11.59
C ARG A 167 -1.43 20.85 -12.64
N LYS A 168 -0.88 21.37 -13.73
CA LYS A 168 -1.65 21.93 -14.86
C LYS A 168 -2.01 20.91 -15.93
N ASP A 169 -1.42 19.74 -15.87
CA ASP A 169 -1.49 18.68 -16.89
C ASP A 169 -2.51 17.56 -16.56
N LEU A 170 -3.35 17.73 -15.54
CA LEU A 170 -4.25 16.67 -15.08
C LEU A 170 -5.28 16.24 -16.12
N GLU A 171 -5.91 17.22 -16.78
CA GLU A 171 -6.93 16.94 -17.79
C GLU A 171 -6.35 16.31 -19.05
N GLU A 172 -5.08 16.60 -19.39
CA GLU A 172 -4.36 15.95 -20.50
C GLU A 172 -4.04 14.48 -20.20
N ILE A 173 -3.91 14.13 -18.91
CA ILE A 173 -3.61 12.77 -18.46
C ILE A 173 -4.85 11.90 -18.52
N ARG A 174 -5.97 12.41 -18.01
CA ARG A 174 -7.27 11.73 -17.98
C ARG A 174 -8.38 12.72 -17.77
N GLU A 175 -9.35 12.69 -18.68
CA GLU A 175 -10.61 13.43 -18.52
C GLU A 175 -11.31 13.05 -17.21
N GLY A 176 -11.83 14.03 -16.48
CA GLY A 176 -12.51 13.84 -15.20
C GLY A 176 -11.60 13.48 -14.03
N LEU A 177 -10.26 13.57 -14.19
CA LEU A 177 -9.34 13.25 -13.11
C LEU A 177 -9.41 14.29 -11.98
N THR A 178 -9.53 15.56 -12.33
CA THR A 178 -9.67 16.68 -11.40
C THR A 178 -10.91 16.52 -10.51
N GLU A 179 -12.05 16.16 -11.10
CA GLU A 179 -13.31 15.90 -10.41
C GLU A 179 -13.20 14.74 -9.44
N CYS A 180 -12.57 13.64 -9.87
CA CYS A 180 -12.31 12.49 -9.00
C CYS A 180 -11.45 12.89 -7.79
N ILE A 181 -10.43 13.73 -7.98
CA ILE A 181 -9.56 14.19 -6.89
C ILE A 181 -10.34 15.09 -5.94
N TYR A 182 -11.15 16.03 -6.43
CA TYR A 182 -12.01 16.87 -5.58
C TYR A 182 -13.03 16.04 -4.81
N HIS A 183 -13.63 15.03 -5.42
CA HIS A 183 -14.52 14.10 -4.72
C HIS A 183 -13.81 13.42 -3.55
N ASN A 184 -12.63 12.84 -3.78
CA ASN A 184 -11.86 12.14 -2.75
C ASN A 184 -11.39 13.09 -1.65
N LEU A 185 -11.01 14.34 -1.99
CA LEU A 185 -10.74 15.39 -1.02
C LEU A 185 -11.96 15.70 -0.15
N GLY A 186 -13.14 15.83 -0.75
CA GLY A 186 -14.39 16.02 -0.03
C GLY A 186 -14.64 14.90 0.98
N CYS A 187 -14.43 13.64 0.57
CA CYS A 187 -14.51 12.50 1.47
C CYS A 187 -13.49 12.60 2.62
N ALA A 188 -12.22 12.92 2.32
CA ALA A 188 -11.18 13.05 3.34
C ALA A 188 -11.51 14.14 4.37
N TYR A 189 -11.97 15.33 3.91
CA TYR A 189 -12.40 16.40 4.80
C TYR A 189 -13.62 16.02 5.62
N SER A 190 -14.57 15.26 5.06
CA SER A 190 -15.75 14.75 5.79
C SER A 190 -15.34 13.85 6.95
N TYR A 191 -14.38 12.94 6.74
CA TYR A 191 -13.85 12.09 7.82
C TYR A 191 -13.15 12.87 8.93
N LEU A 192 -12.61 14.06 8.61
CA LEU A 192 -12.00 14.97 9.58
C LEU A 192 -13.00 15.99 10.17
N PHE A 193 -14.29 15.85 9.87
CA PHE A 193 -15.37 16.78 10.29
C PHE A 193 -15.16 18.23 9.81
N GLN A 194 -14.37 18.45 8.75
CA GLN A 194 -14.17 19.77 8.13
C GLN A 194 -15.23 19.99 7.04
N MET A 195 -16.50 20.13 7.46
CA MET A 195 -17.66 20.10 6.56
C MET A 195 -17.66 21.21 5.51
N ASP A 196 -17.24 22.41 5.86
CA ASP A 196 -17.20 23.54 4.91
C ASP A 196 -16.27 23.24 3.73
N LYS A 197 -15.09 22.67 4.02
CA LYS A 197 -14.14 22.27 2.97
C LYS A 197 -14.65 21.07 2.17
N ALA A 198 -15.31 20.11 2.84
CA ALA A 198 -15.92 18.97 2.17
C ALA A 198 -16.98 19.41 1.15
N ILE A 199 -17.90 20.30 1.55
CA ILE A 199 -18.95 20.85 0.68
C ILE A 199 -18.33 21.56 -0.52
N GLU A 200 -17.32 22.41 -0.29
CA GLU A 200 -16.63 23.12 -1.37
C GLU A 200 -15.97 22.16 -2.37
N CYS A 201 -15.33 21.09 -1.87
CA CYS A 201 -14.72 20.07 -2.73
C CYS A 201 -15.78 19.32 -3.56
N PHE A 202 -16.88 18.89 -2.93
CA PHE A 202 -17.96 18.21 -3.66
C PHE A 202 -18.63 19.13 -4.69
N ARG A 203 -18.78 20.42 -4.38
CA ARG A 203 -19.30 21.40 -5.33
C ARG A 203 -18.41 21.50 -6.57
N ARG A 204 -17.08 21.60 -6.38
CA ARG A 204 -16.11 21.65 -7.50
C ARG A 204 -16.14 20.39 -8.33
N ALA A 205 -16.21 19.22 -7.68
CA ALA A 205 -16.33 17.94 -8.37
C ALA A 205 -17.60 17.89 -9.25
N TYR A 206 -18.72 18.38 -8.74
CA TYR A 206 -20.00 18.40 -9.47
C TYR A 206 -20.01 19.39 -10.62
N GLU A 207 -19.50 20.62 -10.41
CA GLU A 207 -19.46 21.68 -11.43
C GLU A 207 -18.54 21.29 -12.60
N GLY A 208 -17.37 20.69 -12.32
CA GLY A 208 -16.46 20.19 -13.33
C GLY A 208 -17.11 19.10 -14.19
N GLY A 209 -17.71 18.10 -13.59
CA GLY A 209 -18.37 16.99 -14.30
C GLY A 209 -19.54 17.41 -15.20
N ARG A 210 -20.17 18.58 -14.96
CA ARG A 210 -21.21 19.13 -15.85
C ARG A 210 -20.68 19.91 -17.04
N SER A 211 -19.43 20.32 -17.00
CA SER A 211 -18.81 21.10 -18.10
C SER A 211 -18.32 20.19 -19.24
N THR A 212 -18.33 18.88 -19.03
CA THR A 212 -17.89 17.85 -19.99
C THR A 212 -19.05 17.17 -20.73
N GLU A 213 -20.31 17.50 -20.41
CA GLU A 213 -21.52 17.13 -21.19
C GLU A 213 -21.94 18.28 -22.14
#